data_22ea0c963c0ec1aa347d5432c33ce504
#
_entry.id   22ea0c963c0ec1aa347d5432c33ce504
#
_cell.length_a   1.000
_cell.length_b   1.000
_cell.length_c   1.000
_cell.angle_alpha   90.00
_cell.angle_beta   90.00
_cell.angle_gamma   90.00
#
_symmetry.space_group_name_H-M   'P 1'
#
loop_
_entity.id
_entity.type
_entity.pdbx_description
1 polymer ?
#
loop_
_entity_poly.entity_id
_entity_poly.type
_entity_poly.pdbx_seq_one_letter_code
_entity_poly.pdbx_strand_id
1 'polypeptide(L)'
;MTFAVPRRRPGRGRPRLGRLGPGRLGRRRVGPGRLGRRRVGPGRLGRAIGALILLAAALAGPAATPAHAAAVTVTNGTQFLDASGNVLHAHGGGVLKVGDYYYWFGENRNPDNTFRAVSVYRSTDLSHWEFRRDVLTRSSAAELNYANIERPKVIYNSSTGRYVMWMHKENGSDYGEARAAVASSATVDGDYTYHGSFRPLGQHMSRDITLFNDNGTAYMISAADENYDLNIYRLTPDFLNVATLVGNFWNDAHREAPAMFKRGNVYFMLTSAATGWNPNQAKYATATSISGPWTGWTNVGDGTTFNSQPAFVLPVQGSSTTGYLYMGDRWAGAWGGRVNDSQYVWLPITFPSATSMSLTWYPQITIDTATGVISGDGASPYYRITARHSGKVMDVVNVSTANNAEVKQYSWNGGGNQKWQFQDVGGGYFRLVSQNSGKCLDVASGATADGANVIQYTCGGGANQQWQWVATGGYFQLRARHSGKCLDVVGASTADGADITQYTCGGGANQQWTRTES
;
A
#
# COMPACT_ATOMS: atom_id res chain seq x y z
N MET A 1 -31.75 -22.19 -34.08
CA MET A 1 -32.40 -21.30 -35.06
C MET A 1 -31.49 -20.14 -35.31
N THR A 2 -30.92 -20.12 -36.52
CA THR A 2 -29.89 -19.20 -36.99
C THR A 2 -30.59 -18.00 -37.60
N PHE A 3 -30.25 -16.77 -37.19
CA PHE A 3 -30.59 -15.59 -37.97
C PHE A 3 -29.36 -14.72 -38.22
N ALA A 4 -29.18 -14.44 -39.52
CA ALA A 4 -28.05 -13.78 -40.11
C ALA A 4 -28.17 -12.25 -40.07
N VAL A 5 -27.02 -11.58 -40.03
CA VAL A 5 -26.76 -10.14 -40.09
C VAL A 5 -26.83 -9.68 -41.56
N PRO A 6 -27.24 -8.43 -41.85
CA PRO A 6 -26.75 -7.75 -43.04
C PRO A 6 -25.81 -6.57 -42.71
N ARG A 7 -24.63 -6.67 -43.32
CA ARG A 7 -23.65 -5.55 -43.42
C ARG A 7 -24.15 -4.50 -44.39
N ARG A 8 -23.92 -3.21 -44.05
CA ARG A 8 -23.82 -2.12 -45.03
C ARG A 8 -22.60 -1.25 -44.72
N ARG A 9 -21.80 -1.03 -45.73
CA ARG A 9 -20.66 -0.10 -45.86
C ARG A 9 -21.07 1.06 -46.76
N PRO A 10 -20.18 2.08 -47.05
CA PRO A 10 -20.07 3.38 -46.38
C PRO A 10 -20.25 4.51 -47.40
N GLY A 11 -20.49 5.74 -46.91
CA GLY A 11 -20.53 6.95 -47.72
C GLY A 11 -19.43 7.94 -47.34
N ARG A 12 -18.55 8.22 -48.29
CA ARG A 12 -17.54 9.30 -48.23
C ARG A 12 -18.17 10.66 -48.49
N GLY A 13 -17.70 11.67 -47.77
CA GLY A 13 -17.93 13.05 -48.11
C GLY A 13 -17.02 14.00 -47.35
N ARG A 14 -15.96 14.48 -48.02
CA ARG A 14 -15.20 15.68 -47.60
C ARG A 14 -15.86 16.93 -48.21
N PRO A 15 -15.80 18.09 -47.56
CA PRO A 15 -15.27 19.26 -48.24
C PRO A 15 -14.25 20.10 -47.43
N ARG A 16 -13.45 20.68 -48.18
CA ARG A 16 -12.36 21.65 -48.24
C ARG A 16 -12.43 22.88 -47.30
N LEU A 17 -11.25 23.15 -46.79
CA LEU A 17 -10.48 24.39 -46.58
C LEU A 17 -11.17 25.74 -46.88
N GLY A 18 -11.12 26.63 -45.88
CA GLY A 18 -11.16 28.08 -46.00
C GLY A 18 -10.05 28.70 -45.14
N ARG A 19 -9.04 29.26 -45.84
CA ARG A 19 -7.98 30.12 -45.25
C ARG A 19 -8.56 31.54 -45.12
N LEU A 20 -8.26 32.22 -44.01
CA LEU A 20 -8.11 33.68 -43.99
C LEU A 20 -7.03 34.06 -42.97
N GLY A 21 -6.21 34.99 -43.37
CA GLY A 21 -4.94 35.39 -42.86
C GLY A 21 -4.95 36.49 -41.76
N PRO A 22 -3.78 37.08 -41.45
CA PRO A 22 -3.49 37.66 -40.15
C PRO A 22 -3.74 39.18 -40.06
N GLY A 23 -4.26 39.63 -38.92
CA GLY A 23 -4.35 41.03 -38.55
C GLY A 23 -3.29 41.40 -37.50
N ARG A 24 -2.50 42.40 -37.89
CA ARG A 24 -1.40 43.02 -37.10
C ARG A 24 -1.93 44.12 -36.18
N LEU A 25 -1.09 44.42 -35.16
CA LEU A 25 -0.80 45.70 -34.54
C LEU A 25 -1.51 46.10 -33.25
N GLY A 26 -0.67 46.45 -32.29
CA GLY A 26 -0.95 47.36 -31.20
C GLY A 26 -0.01 47.32 -30.01
N ARG A 27 1.29 47.73 -30.21
CA ARG A 27 2.17 48.06 -29.09
C ARG A 27 1.75 49.39 -28.48
N ARG A 28 1.58 49.46 -27.14
CA ARG A 28 1.79 50.71 -26.39
C ARG A 28 2.68 50.44 -25.18
N ARG A 29 3.87 51.05 -25.23
CA ARG A 29 4.76 51.28 -24.10
C ARG A 29 4.23 52.47 -23.31
N VAL A 30 4.26 52.41 -22.00
CA VAL A 30 4.36 53.59 -21.13
C VAL A 30 5.45 53.31 -20.08
N GLY A 31 6.37 54.24 -19.98
CA GLY A 31 7.59 54.17 -19.21
C GLY A 31 7.43 54.67 -17.76
N PRO A 32 8.57 54.79 -17.00
CA PRO A 32 8.59 54.79 -15.56
C PRO A 32 8.51 56.18 -14.93
N GLY A 33 7.74 56.28 -13.84
CA GLY A 33 7.73 57.47 -12.97
C GLY A 33 8.64 57.32 -11.76
N ARG A 34 9.61 58.23 -11.68
CA ARG A 34 10.51 58.45 -10.51
C ARG A 34 9.82 59.35 -9.46
N LEU A 35 10.46 59.39 -8.30
CA LEU A 35 10.43 60.36 -7.19
C LEU A 35 9.71 59.82 -5.93
N GLY A 36 10.24 59.93 -4.72
CA GLY A 36 11.27 60.83 -4.20
C GLY A 36 11.61 60.46 -2.76
N ARG A 37 12.89 60.62 -2.47
CA ARG A 37 13.45 60.50 -1.10
C ARG A 37 13.02 61.72 -0.27
N ARG A 38 12.59 61.48 0.99
CA ARG A 38 12.75 62.48 2.04
C ARG A 38 13.56 61.89 3.22
N ARG A 39 14.73 62.49 3.45
CA ARG A 39 15.54 62.38 4.67
C ARG A 39 14.95 63.33 5.71
N VAL A 40 14.87 62.88 6.95
CA VAL A 40 14.87 63.79 8.12
C VAL A 40 15.87 63.21 9.12
N GLY A 41 16.78 64.04 9.53
CA GLY A 41 17.92 63.77 10.40
C GLY A 41 17.58 63.89 11.90
N PRO A 42 18.61 63.82 12.78
CA PRO A 42 18.46 63.31 14.14
C PRO A 42 18.26 64.43 15.20
N GLY A 43 17.47 64.10 16.22
CA GLY A 43 17.35 64.91 17.44
C GLY A 43 17.75 64.09 18.67
N ARG A 44 18.76 64.58 19.39
CA ARG A 44 19.25 64.09 20.69
C ARG A 44 18.31 64.50 21.83
N LEU A 45 18.18 63.61 22.82
CA LEU A 45 18.27 63.83 24.32
C LEU A 45 17.60 62.52 24.92
N GLY A 46 18.24 61.77 25.68
CA GLY A 46 18.99 61.77 26.91
C GLY A 46 18.02 61.59 28.11
N ARG A 47 17.95 60.36 28.68
CA ARG A 47 17.93 60.10 30.13
C ARG A 47 17.84 58.58 30.42
N ALA A 48 18.76 58.16 31.25
CA ALA A 48 18.89 56.81 31.76
C ALA A 48 17.73 56.43 32.71
N ILE A 49 17.19 55.24 32.54
CA ILE A 49 16.49 54.51 33.59
C ILE A 49 16.98 53.05 33.49
N GLY A 50 17.58 52.59 34.62
CA GLY A 50 18.08 51.23 34.73
C GLY A 50 16.95 50.22 34.66
N ALA A 51 17.09 49.26 33.77
CA ALA A 51 16.23 48.09 33.70
C ALA A 51 16.97 46.90 34.30
N LEU A 52 16.44 46.40 35.38
CA LEU A 52 16.74 45.09 35.97
C LEU A 52 16.50 44.01 34.93
N ILE A 53 17.56 43.35 34.45
CA ILE A 53 17.45 42.16 33.63
C ILE A 53 17.17 40.99 34.57
N LEU A 54 15.92 40.62 34.70
CA LEU A 54 15.51 39.29 35.22
C LEU A 54 15.84 38.25 34.15
N LEU A 55 16.90 37.50 34.39
CA LEU A 55 17.22 36.28 33.62
C LEU A 55 16.18 35.22 33.97
N ALA A 56 15.09 35.12 33.20
CA ALA A 56 14.22 33.96 33.22
C ALA A 56 14.93 32.82 32.45
N ALA A 57 15.65 31.97 33.18
CA ALA A 57 16.09 30.68 32.64
C ALA A 57 14.83 29.85 32.33
N ALA A 58 14.41 29.85 31.08
CA ALA A 58 13.42 28.90 30.60
C ALA A 58 14.08 27.52 30.69
N LEU A 59 13.66 26.72 31.69
CA LEU A 59 13.85 25.30 31.72
C LEU A 59 13.06 24.72 30.52
N ALA A 60 13.70 24.62 29.35
CA ALA A 60 13.23 23.77 28.30
C ALA A 60 13.37 22.33 28.79
N GLY A 61 12.30 21.78 29.35
CA GLY A 61 12.19 20.36 29.58
C GLY A 61 12.41 19.65 28.24
N PRO A 62 12.93 18.41 28.23
CA PRO A 62 13.06 17.65 27.00
C PRO A 62 11.69 17.63 26.33
N ALA A 63 11.62 18.06 25.07
CA ALA A 63 10.42 17.94 24.26
C ALA A 63 10.03 16.46 24.32
N ALA A 64 8.84 16.16 24.84
CA ALA A 64 8.32 14.82 24.82
C ALA A 64 8.31 14.37 23.37
N THR A 65 9.12 13.37 23.04
CA THR A 65 9.02 12.68 21.75
C THR A 65 7.58 12.24 21.63
N PRO A 66 6.88 12.53 20.51
CA PRO A 66 5.53 12.05 20.33
C PRO A 66 5.56 10.54 20.54
N ALA A 67 4.70 10.05 21.43
CA ALA A 67 4.54 8.61 21.64
C ALA A 67 4.20 8.01 20.28
N HIS A 68 5.11 7.19 19.74
CA HIS A 68 4.82 6.41 18.55
C HIS A 68 3.58 5.57 18.82
N ALA A 69 2.60 5.62 17.91
CA ALA A 69 1.49 4.68 17.97
C ALA A 69 2.09 3.27 18.01
N ALA A 70 1.72 2.48 19.02
CA ALA A 70 2.19 1.11 19.11
C ALA A 70 1.70 0.32 17.90
N ALA A 71 2.50 -0.65 17.44
CA ALA A 71 2.07 -1.59 16.42
C ALA A 71 0.78 -2.31 16.86
N VAL A 72 -0.17 -2.47 15.95
CA VAL A 72 -1.48 -3.07 16.23
C VAL A 72 -1.65 -4.39 15.48
N THR A 73 -2.43 -5.30 16.06
CA THR A 73 -2.75 -6.59 15.45
C THR A 73 -4.16 -6.56 14.84
N VAL A 74 -4.28 -7.08 13.61
CA VAL A 74 -5.55 -7.25 12.88
C VAL A 74 -5.77 -8.73 12.60
N THR A 75 -6.95 -9.28 12.93
CA THR A 75 -7.31 -10.68 12.71
C THR A 75 -8.08 -10.83 11.41
N ASN A 76 -7.55 -11.63 10.49
CA ASN A 76 -8.09 -11.86 9.16
C ASN A 76 -9.24 -12.87 9.14
N GLY A 77 -10.12 -12.73 8.13
CA GLY A 77 -11.24 -13.64 7.91
C GLY A 77 -12.33 -13.49 8.96
N THR A 78 -12.46 -12.30 9.56
CA THR A 78 -13.46 -11.93 10.56
C THR A 78 -14.19 -10.66 10.14
N GLN A 79 -15.33 -10.39 10.75
CA GLN A 79 -15.90 -9.05 10.77
C GLN A 79 -15.04 -8.18 11.69
N PHE A 80 -14.78 -6.94 11.29
CA PHE A 80 -14.13 -5.97 12.18
C PHE A 80 -15.17 -5.25 13.01
N LEU A 81 -14.74 -4.78 14.17
CA LEU A 81 -15.58 -3.99 15.08
C LEU A 81 -15.08 -2.55 15.14
N ASP A 82 -16.01 -1.62 15.30
CA ASP A 82 -15.68 -0.24 15.63
C ASP A 82 -15.30 -0.08 17.11
N ALA A 83 -14.84 1.11 17.49
CA ALA A 83 -14.43 1.42 18.85
C ALA A 83 -15.57 1.30 19.89
N SER A 84 -16.82 1.21 19.44
CA SER A 84 -18.02 0.99 20.27
C SER A 84 -18.44 -0.48 20.31
N GLY A 85 -17.72 -1.38 19.62
CA GLY A 85 -18.02 -2.82 19.56
C GLY A 85 -19.08 -3.19 18.52
N ASN A 86 -19.51 -2.27 17.66
CA ASN A 86 -20.42 -2.58 16.57
C ASN A 86 -19.68 -3.13 15.37
N VAL A 87 -20.35 -3.99 14.57
CA VAL A 87 -19.79 -4.47 13.31
C VAL A 87 -19.54 -3.30 12.35
N LEU A 88 -18.33 -3.25 11.83
CA LEU A 88 -17.88 -2.23 10.88
C LEU A 88 -18.35 -2.59 9.48
N HIS A 89 -19.07 -1.67 8.83
CA HIS A 89 -19.58 -1.83 7.46
C HIS A 89 -18.85 -0.85 6.53
N ALA A 90 -17.78 -1.33 5.89
CA ALA A 90 -17.00 -0.56 4.92
C ALA A 90 -16.52 -1.43 3.74
N HIS A 91 -17.39 -2.38 3.34
CA HIS A 91 -17.08 -3.32 2.27
C HIS A 91 -16.92 -2.63 0.91
N GLY A 92 -16.16 -3.23 0.01
CA GLY A 92 -15.87 -2.69 -1.33
C GLY A 92 -15.13 -1.36 -1.33
N GLY A 93 -14.82 -0.84 -0.17
CA GLY A 93 -14.38 0.54 0.03
C GLY A 93 -12.93 0.84 -0.23
N GLY A 94 -12.50 2.02 0.22
CA GLY A 94 -11.11 2.47 0.16
C GLY A 94 -10.77 3.39 1.32
N VAL A 95 -9.48 3.58 1.55
CA VAL A 95 -8.94 4.38 2.65
C VAL A 95 -8.21 5.61 2.12
N LEU A 96 -8.48 6.76 2.74
CA LEU A 96 -7.76 8.00 2.50
C LEU A 96 -7.09 8.48 3.79
N LYS A 97 -5.78 8.79 3.77
CA LYS A 97 -5.09 9.42 4.89
C LYS A 97 -5.23 10.93 4.81
N VAL A 98 -5.72 11.56 5.89
CA VAL A 98 -5.85 13.02 6.03
C VAL A 98 -5.33 13.44 7.41
N GLY A 99 -4.24 14.19 7.45
CA GLY A 99 -3.53 14.48 8.69
C GLY A 99 -3.05 13.18 9.37
N ASP A 100 -3.38 13.05 10.65
CA ASP A 100 -2.98 11.87 11.43
C ASP A 100 -3.95 10.68 11.29
N TYR A 101 -5.09 10.88 10.61
CA TYR A 101 -6.14 9.88 10.52
C TYR A 101 -6.20 9.20 9.15
N TYR A 102 -6.51 7.91 9.16
CA TYR A 102 -7.00 7.13 8.04
C TYR A 102 -8.52 7.16 8.07
N TYR A 103 -9.16 7.48 6.95
CA TYR A 103 -10.61 7.48 6.79
C TYR A 103 -10.99 6.35 5.84
N TRP A 104 -11.75 5.39 6.33
CA TRP A 104 -12.21 4.23 5.58
C TRP A 104 -13.66 4.40 5.19
N PHE A 105 -13.93 4.48 3.90
CA PHE A 105 -15.25 4.57 3.31
C PHE A 105 -15.66 3.22 2.77
N GLY A 106 -16.95 2.87 2.87
CA GLY A 106 -17.44 1.65 2.24
C GLY A 106 -18.95 1.54 2.27
N GLU A 107 -19.44 0.50 1.62
CA GLU A 107 -20.87 0.25 1.51
C GLU A 107 -21.43 -0.30 2.80
N ASN A 108 -22.61 0.22 3.16
CA ASN A 108 -23.46 -0.28 4.23
C ASN A 108 -24.84 -0.54 3.65
N ARG A 109 -25.39 -1.73 3.89
CA ARG A 109 -26.64 -2.18 3.30
C ARG A 109 -27.71 -2.44 4.34
N ASN A 110 -28.97 -2.39 3.91
CA ASN A 110 -30.10 -2.82 4.70
C ASN A 110 -30.13 -4.35 4.84
N PRO A 111 -30.94 -4.92 5.75
CA PRO A 111 -31.08 -6.37 5.89
C PRO A 111 -31.55 -7.11 4.61
N ASP A 112 -32.18 -6.41 3.69
CA ASP A 112 -32.62 -6.91 2.38
C ASP A 112 -31.57 -6.72 1.27
N ASN A 113 -30.33 -6.39 1.62
CA ASN A 113 -29.21 -6.08 0.74
C ASN A 113 -29.37 -4.81 -0.11
N THR A 114 -30.41 -4.02 0.05
CA THR A 114 -30.52 -2.72 -0.63
C THR A 114 -29.55 -1.71 -0.03
N PHE A 115 -29.15 -0.71 -0.81
CA PHE A 115 -28.28 0.37 -0.37
C PHE A 115 -28.88 1.10 0.84
N ARG A 116 -28.11 1.25 1.90
CA ARG A 116 -28.44 2.07 3.07
C ARG A 116 -27.63 3.36 3.05
N ALA A 117 -26.31 3.24 2.99
CA ALA A 117 -25.41 4.37 3.08
C ALA A 117 -24.00 4.02 2.58
N VAL A 118 -23.20 5.04 2.31
CA VAL A 118 -21.75 4.97 2.40
C VAL A 118 -21.38 5.42 3.81
N SER A 119 -20.84 4.49 4.61
CA SER A 119 -20.36 4.75 5.96
C SER A 119 -18.90 5.14 5.97
N VAL A 120 -18.49 6.02 6.90
CA VAL A 120 -17.09 6.38 7.08
C VAL A 120 -16.65 6.16 8.53
N TYR A 121 -15.48 5.57 8.67
CA TYR A 121 -14.77 5.34 9.92
C TYR A 121 -13.41 6.02 9.87
N ARG A 122 -12.85 6.40 11.03
CA ARG A 122 -11.48 6.91 11.10
C ARG A 122 -10.66 6.16 12.12
N SER A 123 -9.37 6.08 11.90
CA SER A 123 -8.39 5.48 12.79
C SER A 123 -7.04 6.17 12.67
N THR A 124 -6.22 6.17 13.71
CA THR A 124 -4.81 6.59 13.64
C THR A 124 -3.86 5.43 13.40
N ASP A 125 -4.32 4.19 13.62
CA ASP A 125 -3.47 2.99 13.64
C ASP A 125 -3.93 1.84 12.72
N LEU A 126 -5.07 2.00 12.01
CA LEU A 126 -5.68 0.99 11.13
C LEU A 126 -6.32 -0.22 11.84
N SER A 127 -6.48 -0.15 13.17
CA SER A 127 -7.15 -1.21 13.95
C SER A 127 -8.31 -0.65 14.78
N HIS A 128 -8.09 0.46 15.44
CA HIS A 128 -9.12 1.10 16.28
C HIS A 128 -9.91 2.11 15.44
N TRP A 129 -11.08 1.68 14.94
CA TRP A 129 -11.91 2.44 14.03
C TRP A 129 -13.05 3.14 14.76
N GLU A 130 -13.09 4.46 14.71
CA GLU A 130 -14.20 5.28 15.20
C GLU A 130 -15.22 5.48 14.07
N PHE A 131 -16.47 5.07 14.26
CA PHE A 131 -17.55 5.42 13.34
C PHE A 131 -17.76 6.94 13.32
N ARG A 132 -17.76 7.54 12.14
CA ARG A 132 -17.95 8.98 11.99
C ARG A 132 -19.38 9.31 11.63
N ARG A 133 -19.85 8.77 10.53
CA ARG A 133 -21.22 8.93 10.03
C ARG A 133 -21.49 8.15 8.77
N ASP A 134 -22.75 8.14 8.36
CA ASP A 134 -23.21 7.80 7.02
C ASP A 134 -23.14 9.08 6.16
N VAL A 135 -22.14 9.18 5.26
CA VAL A 135 -21.83 10.41 4.51
C VAL A 135 -22.64 10.59 3.24
N LEU A 136 -23.22 9.51 2.73
CA LEU A 136 -24.15 9.48 1.61
C LEU A 136 -25.20 8.41 1.91
N THR A 137 -26.50 8.75 1.79
CA THR A 137 -27.59 7.86 2.15
C THR A 137 -28.62 7.78 1.04
N ARG A 138 -29.57 6.85 1.15
CA ARG A 138 -30.72 6.76 0.24
C ARG A 138 -31.48 8.08 0.08
N SER A 139 -31.54 8.90 1.12
CA SER A 139 -32.23 10.20 1.11
C SER A 139 -31.39 11.35 0.57
N SER A 140 -30.11 11.14 0.26
CA SER A 140 -29.24 12.19 -0.27
C SER A 140 -29.64 12.66 -1.67
N ALA A 141 -30.28 11.78 -2.46
CA ALA A 141 -30.87 12.14 -3.75
C ALA A 141 -31.98 11.14 -4.12
N ALA A 142 -32.94 11.57 -4.93
CA ALA A 142 -34.03 10.70 -5.40
C ALA A 142 -33.53 9.48 -6.18
N GLU A 143 -32.46 9.63 -6.94
CA GLU A 143 -31.81 8.56 -7.71
C GLU A 143 -31.23 7.44 -6.82
N LEU A 144 -30.94 7.72 -5.55
CA LEU A 144 -30.37 6.78 -4.61
C LEU A 144 -31.43 5.97 -3.84
N ASN A 145 -32.69 6.32 -3.96
CA ASN A 145 -33.74 5.75 -3.12
C ASN A 145 -33.91 4.23 -3.30
N TYR A 146 -33.69 3.70 -4.50
CA TYR A 146 -33.74 2.28 -4.82
C TYR A 146 -32.45 1.77 -5.49
N ALA A 147 -31.37 2.52 -5.38
CA ALA A 147 -30.10 2.16 -6.02
C ALA A 147 -29.39 1.02 -5.29
N ASN A 148 -28.52 0.31 -6.02
CA ASN A 148 -27.32 -0.31 -5.45
C ASN A 148 -26.16 0.67 -5.64
N ILE A 149 -25.42 0.91 -4.57
CA ILE A 149 -24.17 1.67 -4.59
C ILE A 149 -23.06 0.75 -4.09
N GLU A 150 -22.03 0.60 -4.90
CA GLU A 150 -20.95 -0.32 -4.66
C GLU A 150 -19.59 0.37 -4.82
N ARG A 151 -18.58 -0.15 -4.13
CA ARG A 151 -17.16 0.23 -4.24
C ARG A 151 -16.86 1.73 -4.13
N PRO A 152 -17.38 2.45 -3.13
CA PRO A 152 -17.09 3.87 -2.96
C PRO A 152 -15.60 4.10 -2.73
N LYS A 153 -15.02 5.05 -3.47
CA LYS A 153 -13.63 5.50 -3.32
C LYS A 153 -13.59 7.01 -3.22
N VAL A 154 -12.75 7.54 -2.37
CA VAL A 154 -12.61 8.99 -2.14
C VAL A 154 -11.18 9.43 -2.41
N ILE A 155 -11.02 10.53 -3.14
CA ILE A 155 -9.75 11.23 -3.33
C ILE A 155 -9.91 12.71 -3.01
N TYR A 156 -8.81 13.35 -2.60
CA TYR A 156 -8.79 14.78 -2.35
C TYR A 156 -8.32 15.54 -3.59
N ASN A 157 -9.07 16.57 -3.97
CA ASN A 157 -8.72 17.52 -5.02
C ASN A 157 -8.17 18.80 -4.38
N SER A 158 -6.85 18.99 -4.47
CA SER A 158 -6.18 20.15 -3.88
C SER A 158 -6.52 21.47 -4.58
N SER A 159 -6.91 21.43 -5.85
CA SER A 159 -7.26 22.64 -6.62
C SER A 159 -8.62 23.21 -6.21
N THR A 160 -9.57 22.36 -5.83
CA THR A 160 -10.92 22.77 -5.41
C THR A 160 -11.12 22.72 -3.90
N GLY A 161 -10.18 22.13 -3.15
CA GLY A 161 -10.30 21.89 -1.71
C GLY A 161 -11.38 20.87 -1.35
N ARG A 162 -11.77 19.99 -2.28
CA ARG A 162 -12.87 19.06 -2.10
C ARG A 162 -12.42 17.62 -2.03
N TYR A 163 -13.14 16.82 -1.25
CA TYR A 163 -13.11 15.38 -1.25
C TYR A 163 -14.13 14.87 -2.25
N VAL A 164 -13.69 14.09 -3.25
CA VAL A 164 -14.55 13.60 -4.33
C VAL A 164 -14.66 12.10 -4.24
N MET A 165 -15.89 11.62 -4.19
CA MET A 165 -16.25 10.20 -4.12
C MET A 165 -16.78 9.74 -5.46
N TRP A 166 -16.31 8.59 -5.92
CA TRP A 166 -16.86 7.87 -7.06
C TRP A 166 -17.31 6.48 -6.62
N MET A 167 -18.38 5.98 -7.25
CA MET A 167 -19.04 4.73 -6.89
C MET A 167 -19.62 4.08 -8.14
N HIS A 168 -19.76 2.75 -8.12
CA HIS A 168 -20.61 2.03 -9.04
C HIS A 168 -22.07 2.17 -8.61
N LYS A 169 -22.98 2.43 -9.56
CA LYS A 169 -24.41 2.66 -9.29
C LYS A 169 -25.27 1.81 -10.23
N GLU A 170 -26.22 1.08 -9.62
CA GLU A 170 -27.27 0.32 -10.29
C GLU A 170 -28.67 0.70 -9.80
N ASN A 171 -29.69 0.19 -10.46
CA ASN A 171 -31.10 0.49 -10.19
C ASN A 171 -31.70 -0.27 -8.98
N GLY A 172 -30.90 -1.10 -8.30
CA GLY A 172 -31.35 -1.90 -7.17
C GLY A 172 -32.07 -3.20 -7.53
N SER A 173 -32.30 -3.47 -8.80
CA SER A 173 -32.98 -4.67 -9.30
C SER A 173 -32.07 -5.57 -10.12
N ASP A 174 -31.24 -4.94 -10.96
CA ASP A 174 -30.30 -5.63 -11.85
C ASP A 174 -29.05 -4.78 -12.06
N TYR A 175 -28.10 -5.27 -12.85
CA TYR A 175 -26.83 -4.62 -13.19
C TYR A 175 -26.83 -4.00 -14.61
N GLY A 176 -28.01 -3.60 -15.11
CA GLY A 176 -28.17 -3.07 -16.47
C GLY A 176 -27.90 -1.59 -16.61
N GLU A 177 -27.95 -0.79 -15.53
CA GLU A 177 -27.62 0.63 -15.60
C GLU A 177 -26.11 0.84 -15.80
N ALA A 178 -25.28 0.14 -15.03
CA ALA A 178 -23.83 0.16 -15.10
C ALA A 178 -23.27 1.59 -15.20
N ARG A 179 -23.52 2.40 -14.16
CA ARG A 179 -23.16 3.82 -14.13
C ARG A 179 -22.08 4.10 -13.10
N ALA A 180 -21.22 5.04 -13.40
CA ALA A 180 -20.39 5.71 -12.41
C ALA A 180 -21.19 6.84 -11.76
N ALA A 181 -21.21 6.89 -10.43
CA ALA A 181 -21.85 7.94 -9.65
C ALA A 181 -20.80 8.79 -8.94
N VAL A 182 -21.09 10.09 -8.77
CA VAL A 182 -20.16 11.08 -8.22
C VAL A 182 -20.80 11.85 -7.09
N ALA A 183 -20.06 12.07 -6.01
CA ALA A 183 -20.44 12.95 -4.92
C ALA A 183 -19.21 13.71 -4.40
N SER A 184 -19.41 14.85 -3.74
CA SER A 184 -18.30 15.58 -3.14
C SER A 184 -18.67 16.28 -1.84
N SER A 185 -17.64 16.50 -0.98
CA SER A 185 -17.77 17.23 0.29
C SER A 185 -16.62 18.21 0.48
N ALA A 186 -16.84 19.24 1.31
CA ALA A 186 -15.78 20.15 1.74
C ALA A 186 -14.90 19.56 2.86
N THR A 187 -15.40 18.57 3.60
CA THR A 187 -14.67 17.88 4.67
C THR A 187 -14.65 16.38 4.40
N VAL A 188 -13.62 15.69 4.90
CA VAL A 188 -13.40 14.28 4.58
C VAL A 188 -14.55 13.38 5.07
N ASP A 189 -15.08 13.65 6.25
CA ASP A 189 -16.16 12.90 6.89
C ASP A 189 -17.47 13.71 7.02
N GLY A 190 -17.64 14.78 6.21
CA GLY A 190 -18.89 15.53 6.11
C GLY A 190 -19.89 14.90 5.17
N ASP A 191 -21.08 15.51 5.07
CA ASP A 191 -22.09 15.07 4.11
C ASP A 191 -21.60 15.30 2.68
N TYR A 192 -21.76 14.29 1.84
CA TYR A 192 -21.40 14.36 0.42
C TYR A 192 -22.62 14.77 -0.40
N THR A 193 -22.48 15.86 -1.15
CA THR A 193 -23.48 16.26 -2.14
C THR A 193 -23.38 15.34 -3.35
N TYR A 194 -24.45 14.64 -3.67
CA TYR A 194 -24.56 13.78 -4.84
C TYR A 194 -24.69 14.62 -6.11
N HIS A 195 -23.90 14.35 -7.14
CA HIS A 195 -23.88 15.08 -8.42
C HIS A 195 -24.56 14.32 -9.56
N GLY A 196 -25.02 13.10 -9.31
CA GLY A 196 -25.66 12.25 -10.32
C GLY A 196 -24.81 11.06 -10.74
N SER A 197 -25.34 10.29 -11.67
CA SER A 197 -24.66 9.13 -12.26
C SER A 197 -24.75 9.17 -13.79
N PHE A 198 -23.76 8.58 -14.43
CA PHE A 198 -23.69 8.53 -15.89
C PHE A 198 -22.81 7.35 -16.35
N ARG A 199 -22.98 6.96 -17.60
CA ARG A 199 -22.02 6.10 -18.28
C ARG A 199 -20.83 6.94 -18.74
N PRO A 200 -19.58 6.57 -18.42
CA PRO A 200 -18.40 7.32 -18.83
C PRO A 200 -18.41 7.65 -20.33
N LEU A 201 -18.14 8.91 -20.65
CA LEU A 201 -18.19 9.46 -22.03
C LEU A 201 -19.54 9.26 -22.74
N GLY A 202 -20.63 9.01 -21.97
CA GLY A 202 -21.98 8.83 -22.50
C GLY A 202 -22.25 7.45 -23.13
N GLN A 203 -21.28 6.51 -23.09
CA GLN A 203 -21.39 5.25 -23.82
C GLN A 203 -20.93 4.00 -23.07
N HIS A 204 -19.84 4.11 -22.26
CA HIS A 204 -19.25 2.94 -21.62
C HIS A 204 -20.01 2.54 -20.36
N MET A 205 -20.29 1.26 -20.19
CA MET A 205 -20.68 0.73 -18.90
C MET A 205 -19.60 1.00 -17.85
N SER A 206 -20.01 1.16 -16.59
CA SER A 206 -19.09 1.31 -15.44
C SER A 206 -19.65 0.51 -14.29
N ARG A 207 -19.01 -0.61 -14.01
CA ARG A 207 -19.29 -1.46 -12.84
C ARG A 207 -18.19 -1.26 -11.79
N ASP A 208 -17.59 -2.29 -11.27
CA ASP A 208 -16.55 -2.18 -10.23
C ASP A 208 -15.50 -1.13 -10.55
N ILE A 209 -15.30 -0.20 -9.62
CA ILE A 209 -14.41 0.93 -9.83
C ILE A 209 -13.35 1.07 -8.74
N THR A 210 -12.25 1.71 -9.10
CA THR A 210 -11.31 2.32 -8.17
C THR A 210 -10.84 3.69 -8.67
N LEU A 211 -10.25 4.47 -7.76
CA LEU A 211 -9.63 5.75 -8.06
C LEU A 211 -8.13 5.70 -7.83
N PHE A 212 -7.40 6.45 -8.63
CA PHE A 212 -5.97 6.63 -8.46
C PHE A 212 -5.60 8.08 -8.73
N ASN A 213 -4.85 8.70 -7.82
CA ASN A 213 -4.32 10.04 -7.98
C ASN A 213 -2.80 9.97 -8.20
N ASP A 214 -2.35 10.35 -9.40
CA ASP A 214 -0.94 10.42 -9.74
C ASP A 214 -0.49 11.87 -9.75
N ASN A 215 0.00 12.36 -8.62
CA ASN A 215 0.54 13.71 -8.46
C ASN A 215 -0.42 14.83 -8.94
N GLY A 216 -1.69 14.72 -8.57
CA GLY A 216 -2.71 15.72 -8.91
C GLY A 216 -3.49 15.44 -10.19
N THR A 217 -3.11 14.44 -10.97
CA THR A 217 -3.92 13.92 -12.07
C THR A 217 -4.71 12.70 -11.57
N ALA A 218 -6.03 12.81 -11.57
CA ALA A 218 -6.89 11.73 -11.10
C ALA A 218 -7.36 10.83 -12.23
N TYR A 219 -7.43 9.54 -11.92
CA TYR A 219 -7.89 8.49 -12.81
C TYR A 219 -8.97 7.66 -12.13
N MET A 220 -9.96 7.26 -12.92
CA MET A 220 -10.93 6.24 -12.58
C MET A 220 -10.63 4.99 -13.41
N ILE A 221 -10.57 3.86 -12.76
CA ILE A 221 -10.45 2.55 -13.39
C ILE A 221 -11.77 1.83 -13.17
N SER A 222 -12.37 1.31 -14.22
CA SER A 222 -13.69 0.72 -14.14
C SER A 222 -13.81 -0.52 -15.02
N ALA A 223 -14.44 -1.56 -14.48
CA ALA A 223 -14.93 -2.66 -15.27
C ALA A 223 -16.06 -2.16 -16.18
N ALA A 224 -16.03 -2.56 -17.44
CA ALA A 224 -16.93 -2.12 -18.49
C ALA A 224 -17.38 -3.33 -19.32
N ASP A 225 -18.33 -3.09 -20.25
CA ASP A 225 -18.86 -4.11 -21.16
C ASP A 225 -19.22 -5.42 -20.42
N GLU A 226 -20.09 -5.30 -19.40
CA GLU A 226 -20.51 -6.44 -18.55
C GLU A 226 -19.37 -7.18 -17.83
N ASN A 227 -18.30 -6.45 -17.43
CA ASN A 227 -17.05 -6.95 -16.84
C ASN A 227 -16.13 -7.69 -17.82
N TYR A 228 -16.39 -7.61 -19.13
CA TYR A 228 -15.46 -8.12 -20.13
C TYR A 228 -14.22 -7.25 -20.26
N ASP A 229 -14.40 -5.94 -20.13
CA ASP A 229 -13.37 -4.93 -20.32
C ASP A 229 -12.94 -4.27 -19.00
N LEU A 230 -11.72 -3.72 -18.97
CA LEU A 230 -11.26 -2.86 -17.89
C LEU A 230 -10.68 -1.57 -18.48
N ASN A 231 -11.37 -0.46 -18.23
CA ASN A 231 -11.06 0.84 -18.78
C ASN A 231 -10.33 1.73 -17.77
N ILE A 232 -9.36 2.51 -18.24
CA ILE A 232 -8.72 3.59 -17.48
C ILE A 232 -9.17 4.93 -18.06
N TYR A 233 -9.75 5.77 -17.23
CA TYR A 233 -10.20 7.12 -17.59
C TYR A 233 -9.41 8.16 -16.81
N ARG A 234 -9.04 9.26 -17.47
CA ARG A 234 -8.59 10.49 -16.80
C ARG A 234 -9.81 11.32 -16.43
N LEU A 235 -9.84 11.81 -15.19
CA LEU A 235 -10.89 12.70 -14.72
C LEU A 235 -10.65 14.16 -15.15
N THR A 236 -11.72 14.98 -15.11
CA THR A 236 -11.64 16.44 -15.26
C THR A 236 -10.82 17.06 -14.12
N PRO A 237 -10.31 18.30 -14.26
CA PRO A 237 -9.51 18.96 -13.22
C PRO A 237 -10.19 19.11 -11.87
N ASP A 238 -11.53 19.18 -11.83
CA ASP A 238 -12.34 19.22 -10.61
C ASP A 238 -12.65 17.82 -10.04
N PHE A 239 -12.27 16.74 -10.75
CA PHE A 239 -12.54 15.34 -10.46
C PHE A 239 -14.02 14.94 -10.51
N LEU A 240 -14.91 15.80 -11.01
CA LEU A 240 -16.35 15.53 -10.99
C LEU A 240 -16.87 14.86 -12.28
N ASN A 241 -16.02 14.71 -13.31
CA ASN A 241 -16.41 14.07 -14.56
C ASN A 241 -15.24 13.33 -15.19
N VAL A 242 -15.54 12.49 -16.18
CA VAL A 242 -14.56 11.84 -17.05
C VAL A 242 -14.16 12.79 -18.18
N ALA A 243 -12.86 13.09 -18.30
CA ALA A 243 -12.32 13.92 -19.37
C ALA A 243 -12.04 13.12 -20.64
N THR A 244 -11.43 11.93 -20.50
CA THR A 244 -11.05 11.10 -21.64
C THR A 244 -10.81 9.65 -21.23
N LEU A 245 -11.00 8.72 -22.15
CA LEU A 245 -10.51 7.34 -22.04
C LEU A 245 -9.00 7.36 -22.30
N VAL A 246 -8.22 6.90 -21.32
CA VAL A 246 -6.76 6.68 -21.48
C VAL A 246 -6.52 5.44 -22.31
N GLY A 247 -7.28 4.40 -22.06
CA GLY A 247 -7.28 3.18 -22.87
C GLY A 247 -8.11 2.06 -22.25
N ASN A 248 -8.48 1.12 -23.12
CA ASN A 248 -8.93 -0.21 -22.76
C ASN A 248 -7.76 -1.16 -23.03
N PHE A 249 -7.00 -1.50 -21.97
CA PHE A 249 -5.77 -2.29 -22.09
C PHE A 249 -6.02 -3.79 -21.93
N TRP A 250 -7.24 -4.15 -21.50
CA TRP A 250 -7.63 -5.53 -21.17
C TRP A 250 -9.01 -5.85 -21.71
N ASN A 251 -9.14 -5.68 -23.02
CA ASN A 251 -10.36 -6.02 -23.74
C ASN A 251 -10.60 -7.53 -23.66
N ASP A 252 -11.84 -7.93 -23.34
CA ASP A 252 -12.26 -9.32 -23.18
C ASP A 252 -11.47 -10.10 -22.13
N ALA A 253 -10.97 -9.40 -21.10
CA ALA A 253 -10.16 -10.01 -20.05
C ALA A 253 -10.98 -10.60 -18.88
N HIS A 254 -12.27 -10.29 -18.80
CA HIS A 254 -13.21 -10.74 -17.77
C HIS A 254 -12.70 -10.44 -16.35
N ARG A 255 -12.30 -9.17 -16.13
CA ARG A 255 -11.73 -8.72 -14.85
C ARG A 255 -12.58 -7.65 -14.20
N GLU A 256 -12.76 -7.77 -12.88
CA GLU A 256 -13.48 -6.82 -12.03
C GLU A 256 -12.66 -6.49 -10.76
N ALA A 257 -13.25 -5.73 -9.84
CA ALA A 257 -12.64 -5.37 -8.56
C ALA A 257 -11.24 -4.73 -8.69
N PRO A 258 -11.07 -3.71 -9.56
CA PRO A 258 -9.76 -3.11 -9.74
C PRO A 258 -9.28 -2.44 -8.46
N ALA A 259 -7.97 -2.63 -8.15
CA ALA A 259 -7.24 -1.88 -7.14
C ALA A 259 -5.90 -1.47 -7.73
N MET A 260 -5.64 -0.15 -7.79
CA MET A 260 -4.45 0.40 -8.43
C MET A 260 -3.56 1.10 -7.41
N PHE A 261 -2.26 0.85 -7.48
CA PHE A 261 -1.28 1.55 -6.67
C PHE A 261 0.04 1.74 -7.45
N LYS A 262 0.93 2.59 -6.90
CA LYS A 262 2.25 2.85 -7.49
C LYS A 262 3.33 2.59 -6.45
N ARG A 263 4.40 1.91 -6.87
CA ARG A 263 5.60 1.69 -6.08
C ARG A 263 6.83 2.12 -6.88
N GLY A 264 7.51 3.16 -6.40
CA GLY A 264 8.53 3.82 -7.22
C GLY A 264 7.94 4.32 -8.53
N ASN A 265 8.50 3.89 -9.65
CA ASN A 265 8.02 4.26 -10.99
C ASN A 265 7.10 3.19 -11.63
N VAL A 266 6.70 2.16 -10.87
CA VAL A 266 5.88 1.06 -11.40
C VAL A 266 4.45 1.17 -10.88
N TYR A 267 3.51 1.16 -11.80
CA TYR A 267 2.08 1.03 -11.53
C TYR A 267 1.72 -0.45 -11.46
N PHE A 268 0.90 -0.81 -10.49
CA PHE A 268 0.34 -2.14 -10.31
C PHE A 268 -1.17 -2.06 -10.41
N MET A 269 -1.74 -2.88 -11.26
CA MET A 269 -3.19 -3.10 -11.38
C MET A 269 -3.51 -4.48 -10.85
N LEU A 270 -4.26 -4.56 -9.76
CA LEU A 270 -4.74 -5.79 -9.14
C LEU A 270 -6.23 -5.96 -9.41
N THR A 271 -6.68 -7.17 -9.73
CA THR A 271 -8.09 -7.44 -10.08
C THR A 271 -8.49 -8.85 -9.68
N SER A 272 -9.81 -9.12 -9.60
CA SER A 272 -10.38 -10.47 -9.60
C SER A 272 -10.96 -10.84 -10.97
N ALA A 273 -11.32 -12.11 -11.17
CA ALA A 273 -12.17 -12.51 -12.27
C ALA A 273 -13.65 -12.17 -11.95
N ALA A 274 -14.48 -12.10 -12.98
CA ALA A 274 -15.92 -11.88 -12.86
C ALA A 274 -16.64 -13.21 -12.55
N THR A 275 -16.76 -13.55 -11.27
CA THR A 275 -17.40 -14.80 -10.79
C THR A 275 -18.52 -14.55 -9.78
N GLY A 276 -19.09 -13.33 -9.77
CA GLY A 276 -20.07 -12.89 -8.79
C GLY A 276 -19.52 -12.97 -7.37
N TRP A 277 -20.26 -13.55 -6.43
CA TRP A 277 -19.84 -13.67 -5.04
C TRP A 277 -18.75 -14.72 -4.77
N ASN A 278 -18.50 -15.63 -5.73
CA ASN A 278 -17.54 -16.71 -5.52
C ASN A 278 -16.11 -16.19 -5.61
N PRO A 279 -15.26 -16.52 -4.62
CA PRO A 279 -13.86 -16.09 -4.64
C PRO A 279 -13.10 -16.78 -5.78
N ASN A 280 -12.12 -16.09 -6.33
CA ASN A 280 -11.30 -16.57 -7.44
C ASN A 280 -9.86 -16.09 -7.34
N GLN A 281 -9.03 -16.54 -8.30
CA GLN A 281 -7.63 -16.17 -8.39
C GLN A 281 -7.48 -14.69 -8.78
N ALA A 282 -7.00 -13.86 -7.86
CA ALA A 282 -6.57 -12.50 -8.20
C ALA A 282 -5.36 -12.53 -9.14
N LYS A 283 -5.30 -11.52 -9.99
CA LYS A 283 -4.17 -11.31 -10.91
C LYS A 283 -3.76 -9.85 -10.88
N TYR A 284 -2.49 -9.61 -11.15
CA TYR A 284 -1.98 -8.26 -11.34
C TYR A 284 -1.26 -8.10 -12.68
N ALA A 285 -1.21 -6.86 -13.15
CA ALA A 285 -0.39 -6.41 -14.27
C ALA A 285 0.40 -5.17 -13.83
N THR A 286 1.53 -4.90 -14.50
CA THR A 286 2.39 -3.75 -14.20
C THR A 286 2.71 -2.92 -15.43
N ALA A 287 2.98 -1.62 -15.22
CA ALA A 287 3.45 -0.71 -16.26
C ALA A 287 4.33 0.38 -15.65
N THR A 288 5.14 1.03 -16.46
CA THR A 288 5.91 2.24 -16.08
C THR A 288 5.19 3.54 -16.46
N SER A 289 4.09 3.44 -17.19
CA SER A 289 3.18 4.53 -17.53
C SER A 289 1.74 4.05 -17.34
N ILE A 290 0.85 4.93 -16.87
CA ILE A 290 -0.58 4.58 -16.73
C ILE A 290 -1.24 4.29 -18.08
N SER A 291 -0.69 4.86 -19.17
CA SER A 291 -1.09 4.57 -20.55
C SER A 291 -0.42 3.34 -21.15
N GLY A 292 0.25 2.54 -20.32
CA GLY A 292 0.93 1.33 -20.75
C GLY A 292 2.30 1.58 -21.42
N PRO A 293 2.89 0.55 -22.05
CA PRO A 293 2.30 -0.77 -22.17
C PRO A 293 2.22 -1.49 -20.83
N TRP A 294 1.13 -2.19 -20.59
CA TRP A 294 0.92 -3.06 -19.43
C TRP A 294 1.42 -4.48 -19.72
N THR A 295 1.96 -5.14 -18.70
CA THR A 295 2.30 -6.57 -18.82
C THR A 295 1.06 -7.45 -18.94
N GLY A 296 1.23 -8.69 -19.33
CA GLY A 296 0.20 -9.72 -19.17
C GLY A 296 -0.14 -9.97 -17.69
N TRP A 297 -1.27 -10.61 -17.45
CA TRP A 297 -1.75 -10.93 -16.11
C TRP A 297 -0.90 -12.00 -15.42
N THR A 298 -0.50 -11.74 -14.19
CA THR A 298 0.23 -12.67 -13.31
C THR A 298 -0.64 -13.00 -12.09
N ASN A 299 -0.73 -14.28 -11.72
CA ASN A 299 -1.46 -14.73 -10.54
C ASN A 299 -0.81 -14.21 -9.24
N VAL A 300 -1.64 -13.92 -8.23
CA VAL A 300 -1.17 -13.53 -6.89
C VAL A 300 -2.09 -14.14 -5.81
N GLY A 301 -1.50 -14.57 -4.70
CA GLY A 301 -2.21 -15.34 -3.66
C GLY A 301 -2.48 -16.78 -4.10
N ASP A 302 -3.42 -17.45 -3.43
CA ASP A 302 -3.88 -18.78 -3.80
C ASP A 302 -5.00 -18.72 -4.85
N GLY A 303 -5.54 -19.88 -5.27
CA GLY A 303 -6.58 -19.99 -6.30
C GLY A 303 -7.90 -19.28 -5.97
N THR A 304 -8.09 -18.83 -4.74
CA THR A 304 -9.27 -18.11 -4.25
C THR A 304 -8.93 -16.72 -3.70
N THR A 305 -7.65 -16.32 -3.76
CA THR A 305 -7.13 -15.12 -3.08
C THR A 305 -7.51 -15.14 -1.59
N PHE A 306 -7.34 -16.33 -0.97
CA PHE A 306 -7.68 -16.60 0.43
C PHE A 306 -9.16 -16.36 0.76
N ASN A 307 -10.04 -16.77 -0.17
CA ASN A 307 -11.49 -16.53 -0.17
C ASN A 307 -11.86 -15.05 -0.13
N SER A 308 -11.10 -14.18 -0.79
CA SER A 308 -11.37 -12.75 -0.82
C SER A 308 -11.29 -12.17 -2.24
N GLN A 309 -11.90 -11.00 -2.40
CA GLN A 309 -11.85 -10.19 -3.60
C GLN A 309 -11.15 -8.87 -3.29
N PRO A 310 -10.25 -8.35 -4.15
CA PRO A 310 -9.61 -7.06 -3.93
C PRO A 310 -10.63 -5.93 -3.76
N ALA A 311 -10.42 -5.04 -2.79
CA ALA A 311 -11.18 -3.81 -2.63
C ALA A 311 -10.27 -2.60 -2.80
N PHE A 312 -9.08 -2.63 -2.20
CA PHE A 312 -8.14 -1.53 -2.21
C PHE A 312 -6.71 -2.00 -1.91
N VAL A 313 -5.72 -1.19 -2.27
CA VAL A 313 -4.35 -1.32 -1.77
C VAL A 313 -3.97 -0.01 -1.10
N LEU A 314 -3.67 -0.07 0.19
CA LEU A 314 -3.28 1.10 0.98
C LEU A 314 -1.76 1.16 1.16
N PRO A 315 -1.07 2.19 0.63
CA PRO A 315 0.29 2.48 1.02
C PRO A 315 0.32 3.05 2.46
N VAL A 316 0.99 2.38 3.37
CA VAL A 316 1.21 2.82 4.75
C VAL A 316 2.61 3.42 4.84
N GLN A 317 2.70 4.73 4.71
CA GLN A 317 3.96 5.44 4.75
C GLN A 317 4.36 5.74 6.19
N GLY A 318 5.51 5.24 6.61
CA GLY A 318 6.09 5.49 7.93
C GLY A 318 7.53 6.02 7.84
N SER A 319 8.18 6.13 9.00
CA SER A 319 9.55 6.68 9.13
C SER A 319 10.63 5.75 8.56
N SER A 320 10.38 4.46 8.52
CA SER A 320 11.37 3.44 8.09
C SER A 320 11.13 2.94 6.68
N THR A 321 9.86 2.79 6.30
CA THR A 321 9.48 2.23 5.00
C THR A 321 8.06 2.66 4.61
N THR A 322 7.67 2.32 3.37
CA THR A 322 6.27 2.30 2.94
C THR A 322 5.84 0.85 2.81
N GLY A 323 5.01 0.38 3.73
CA GLY A 323 4.31 -0.89 3.60
C GLY A 323 3.12 -0.76 2.63
N TYR A 324 2.75 -1.85 2.00
CA TYR A 324 1.57 -1.91 1.13
C TYR A 324 0.60 -2.95 1.67
N LEU A 325 -0.59 -2.49 2.04
CA LEU A 325 -1.63 -3.33 2.62
C LEU A 325 -2.64 -3.71 1.54
N TYR A 326 -2.73 -4.99 1.24
CA TYR A 326 -3.86 -5.54 0.51
C TYR A 326 -5.10 -5.49 1.41
N MET A 327 -6.17 -4.91 0.92
CA MET A 327 -7.49 -4.89 1.57
C MET A 327 -8.47 -5.62 0.67
N GLY A 328 -9.00 -6.72 1.15
CA GLY A 328 -9.97 -7.57 0.43
C GLY A 328 -11.22 -7.82 1.25
N ASP A 329 -12.30 -8.09 0.56
CA ASP A 329 -13.58 -8.50 1.13
C ASP A 329 -13.81 -9.99 0.89
N ARG A 330 -14.19 -10.70 1.96
CA ARG A 330 -14.68 -12.06 1.89
C ARG A 330 -16.19 -12.00 1.89
N TRP A 331 -16.77 -12.01 0.68
CA TRP A 331 -18.18 -11.74 0.47
C TRP A 331 -19.09 -12.85 1.01
N ALA A 332 -20.02 -12.49 1.89
CA ALA A 332 -20.95 -13.43 2.51
C ALA A 332 -21.93 -14.06 1.51
N GLY A 333 -22.15 -13.45 0.35
CA GLY A 333 -22.92 -14.04 -0.75
C GLY A 333 -22.41 -15.41 -1.20
N ALA A 334 -21.10 -15.68 -1.03
CA ALA A 334 -20.51 -16.98 -1.35
C ALA A 334 -21.02 -18.14 -0.46
N TRP A 335 -21.57 -17.83 0.72
CA TRP A 335 -22.19 -18.83 1.63
C TRP A 335 -23.65 -18.51 1.95
N GLY A 336 -24.32 -17.70 1.11
CA GLY A 336 -25.73 -17.37 1.26
C GLY A 336 -26.03 -16.32 2.34
N GLY A 337 -25.03 -15.62 2.84
CA GLY A 337 -25.17 -14.51 3.78
C GLY A 337 -25.48 -13.17 3.08
N ARG A 338 -25.74 -12.14 3.89
CA ARG A 338 -25.96 -10.77 3.41
C ARG A 338 -24.61 -10.06 3.22
N VAL A 339 -24.56 -9.00 2.42
CA VAL A 339 -23.33 -8.23 2.21
C VAL A 339 -22.74 -7.74 3.53
N ASN A 340 -23.56 -7.27 4.47
CA ASN A 340 -23.11 -6.83 5.79
C ASN A 340 -22.60 -7.95 6.72
N ASP A 341 -22.80 -9.22 6.36
CA ASP A 341 -22.24 -10.37 7.07
C ASP A 341 -20.83 -10.76 6.54
N SER A 342 -20.34 -10.04 5.53
CA SER A 342 -19.00 -10.24 4.93
C SER A 342 -17.88 -9.99 5.93
N GLN A 343 -16.70 -10.51 5.61
CA GLN A 343 -15.51 -10.45 6.45
C GLN A 343 -14.39 -9.72 5.71
N TYR A 344 -13.36 -9.32 6.46
CA TYR A 344 -12.20 -8.64 5.89
C TYR A 344 -10.97 -9.54 5.85
N VAL A 345 -10.18 -9.35 4.79
CA VAL A 345 -8.88 -9.99 4.62
C VAL A 345 -7.86 -8.89 4.29
N TRP A 346 -6.96 -8.62 5.24
CA TRP A 346 -5.90 -7.64 5.10
C TRP A 346 -4.55 -8.32 5.17
N LEU A 347 -3.72 -8.14 4.15
CA LEU A 347 -2.44 -8.86 4.04
C LEU A 347 -1.32 -7.90 3.62
N PRO A 348 -0.10 -8.09 4.14
CA PRO A 348 1.06 -7.38 3.60
C PRO A 348 1.33 -7.82 2.17
N ILE A 349 1.53 -6.84 1.27
CA ILE A 349 2.05 -7.11 -0.05
C ILE A 349 3.57 -7.14 0.04
N THR A 350 4.18 -8.22 -0.41
CA THR A 350 5.63 -8.33 -0.57
C THR A 350 6.02 -8.18 -2.04
N PHE A 351 7.26 -7.75 -2.29
CA PHE A 351 7.75 -7.44 -3.63
C PHE A 351 9.04 -8.20 -3.90
N PRO A 352 8.97 -9.39 -4.51
CA PRO A 352 10.17 -10.17 -4.89
C PRO A 352 11.07 -9.42 -5.88
N SER A 353 10.52 -8.49 -6.66
CA SER A 353 11.26 -7.59 -7.55
C SER A 353 10.60 -6.21 -7.63
N ALA A 354 11.16 -5.30 -8.44
CA ALA A 354 10.55 -3.99 -8.67
C ALA A 354 9.17 -4.09 -9.36
N THR A 355 8.94 -5.13 -10.15
CA THR A 355 7.75 -5.33 -10.98
C THR A 355 6.92 -6.55 -10.60
N SER A 356 7.26 -7.25 -9.51
CA SER A 356 6.50 -8.40 -9.02
C SER A 356 5.99 -8.19 -7.61
N MET A 357 4.80 -8.71 -7.33
CA MET A 357 4.19 -8.71 -6.01
C MET A 357 3.76 -10.11 -5.61
N SER A 358 3.68 -10.36 -4.31
CA SER A 358 3.21 -11.61 -3.73
C SER A 358 2.30 -11.33 -2.54
N LEU A 359 1.33 -12.20 -2.32
CA LEU A 359 0.45 -12.25 -1.16
C LEU A 359 0.59 -13.62 -0.49
N THR A 360 0.72 -13.61 0.83
CA THR A 360 0.75 -14.80 1.68
C THR A 360 -0.36 -14.68 2.72
N TRP A 361 -1.06 -15.78 3.00
CA TRP A 361 -2.07 -15.82 4.06
C TRP A 361 -1.43 -15.74 5.44
N TYR A 362 -1.99 -14.87 6.25
CA TYR A 362 -1.71 -14.78 7.68
C TYR A 362 -3.04 -14.69 8.45
N PRO A 363 -3.28 -15.53 9.46
CA PRO A 363 -4.47 -15.42 10.31
C PRO A 363 -4.58 -14.05 11.00
N GLN A 364 -3.42 -13.48 11.35
CA GLN A 364 -3.28 -12.16 11.91
C GLN A 364 -2.14 -11.43 11.22
N ILE A 365 -2.19 -10.11 11.24
CA ILE A 365 -1.10 -9.24 10.79
C ILE A 365 -0.84 -8.17 11.83
N THR A 366 0.40 -7.70 11.87
CA THR A 366 0.79 -6.54 12.69
C THR A 366 1.05 -5.35 11.77
N ILE A 367 0.44 -4.20 12.10
CA ILE A 367 0.61 -2.94 11.38
C ILE A 367 1.24 -1.91 12.31
N ASP A 368 2.37 -1.35 11.91
CA ASP A 368 2.99 -0.20 12.57
C ASP A 368 2.92 1.02 11.63
N THR A 369 1.95 1.89 11.86
CA THR A 369 1.74 3.08 11.03
C THR A 369 2.83 4.13 11.21
N ALA A 370 3.59 4.10 12.31
CA ALA A 370 4.69 5.03 12.56
C ALA A 370 5.95 4.67 11.75
N THR A 371 6.25 3.38 11.62
CA THR A 371 7.40 2.90 10.84
C THR A 371 7.03 2.51 9.41
N GLY A 372 5.76 2.26 9.13
CA GLY A 372 5.27 1.75 7.84
C GLY A 372 5.46 0.25 7.66
N VAL A 373 5.84 -0.46 8.73
CA VAL A 373 6.05 -1.91 8.68
C VAL A 373 4.70 -2.63 8.81
N ILE A 374 4.46 -3.56 7.91
CA ILE A 374 3.32 -4.48 7.95
C ILE A 374 3.88 -5.89 7.87
N SER A 375 3.56 -6.73 8.85
CA SER A 375 4.02 -8.12 8.92
C SER A 375 2.88 -9.07 9.22
N GLY A 376 2.98 -10.31 8.77
CA GLY A 376 2.04 -11.36 9.16
C GLY A 376 2.37 -11.92 10.54
N ASP A 377 1.36 -12.25 11.34
CA ASP A 377 1.56 -12.88 12.64
C ASP A 377 2.04 -14.32 12.49
N GLY A 378 3.04 -14.62 13.30
CA GLY A 378 3.73 -15.90 13.30
C GLY A 378 4.85 -16.01 12.29
N ALA A 379 5.04 -14.99 11.44
CA ALA A 379 6.20 -14.97 10.55
C ALA A 379 6.64 -13.54 10.28
N SER A 380 7.56 -13.00 11.07
CA SER A 380 8.55 -12.12 10.47
C SER A 380 9.01 -12.80 9.18
N PRO A 381 9.12 -12.10 8.05
CA PRO A 381 9.48 -12.77 6.80
C PRO A 381 10.78 -13.54 6.97
N TYR A 382 10.87 -14.64 6.25
CA TYR A 382 12.13 -15.36 6.17
C TYR A 382 13.02 -14.69 5.12
N TYR A 383 14.31 -14.67 5.41
CA TYR A 383 15.30 -14.05 4.53
C TYR A 383 16.40 -15.06 4.19
N ARG A 384 16.81 -15.07 2.94
CA ARG A 384 18.15 -15.56 2.61
C ARG A 384 19.16 -14.48 2.98
N ILE A 385 20.22 -14.87 3.65
CA ILE A 385 21.32 -13.99 4.07
C ILE A 385 22.52 -14.30 3.20
N THR A 386 22.88 -13.38 2.32
CA THR A 386 23.86 -13.60 1.25
C THR A 386 25.16 -12.88 1.57
N ALA A 387 26.27 -13.61 1.52
CA ALA A 387 27.61 -13.06 1.68
C ALA A 387 28.02 -12.23 0.45
N ARG A 388 28.53 -11.01 0.68
CA ARG A 388 28.90 -10.07 -0.40
C ARG A 388 29.96 -10.63 -1.33
N HIS A 389 30.98 -11.29 -0.81
CA HIS A 389 32.15 -11.73 -1.57
C HIS A 389 31.88 -12.92 -2.49
N SER A 390 30.98 -13.82 -2.08
CA SER A 390 30.73 -15.08 -2.77
C SER A 390 29.39 -15.16 -3.47
N GLY A 391 28.40 -14.32 -3.08
CA GLY A 391 27.01 -14.44 -3.51
C GLY A 391 26.28 -15.66 -2.95
N LYS A 392 26.93 -16.43 -2.05
CA LYS A 392 26.34 -17.61 -1.41
C LYS A 392 25.61 -17.24 -0.14
N VAL A 393 24.75 -18.15 0.34
CA VAL A 393 23.86 -17.89 1.48
C VAL A 393 24.22 -18.70 2.71
N MET A 394 23.78 -18.22 3.88
CA MET A 394 23.86 -19.00 5.13
C MET A 394 22.98 -20.24 5.03
N ASP A 395 23.55 -21.40 5.33
CA ASP A 395 22.95 -22.73 5.20
C ASP A 395 23.19 -23.58 6.45
N VAL A 396 22.13 -24.16 6.99
CA VAL A 396 22.29 -25.20 8.01
C VAL A 396 22.60 -26.52 7.31
N VAL A 397 23.79 -27.04 7.55
CA VAL A 397 24.35 -28.22 6.87
C VAL A 397 23.40 -29.41 6.91
N ASN A 398 23.28 -30.10 5.78
CA ASN A 398 22.48 -31.32 5.59
C ASN A 398 21.00 -31.19 5.98
N VAL A 399 20.44 -29.96 5.90
CA VAL A 399 19.04 -29.68 6.29
C VAL A 399 18.76 -30.18 7.72
N SER A 400 19.77 -30.15 8.58
CA SER A 400 19.70 -30.69 9.94
C SER A 400 18.72 -29.90 10.82
N THR A 401 17.99 -30.61 11.68
CA THR A 401 17.16 -30.02 12.75
C THR A 401 17.78 -30.20 14.14
N ALA A 402 18.99 -30.80 14.25
CA ALA A 402 19.65 -31.04 15.50
C ALA A 402 20.31 -29.78 16.09
N ASN A 403 20.49 -29.75 17.41
CA ASN A 403 21.38 -28.81 18.07
C ASN A 403 22.83 -29.07 17.64
N ASN A 404 23.65 -28.02 17.63
CA ASN A 404 25.06 -28.04 17.21
C ASN A 404 25.27 -28.31 15.71
N ALA A 405 24.22 -28.32 14.87
CA ALA A 405 24.44 -28.38 13.44
C ALA A 405 25.11 -27.08 12.97
N GLU A 406 26.20 -27.23 12.21
CA GLU A 406 27.00 -26.11 11.71
C GLU A 406 26.22 -25.27 10.72
N VAL A 407 26.53 -23.99 10.70
CA VAL A 407 26.05 -23.03 9.67
C VAL A 407 27.25 -22.74 8.77
N LYS A 408 27.08 -23.01 7.47
CA LYS A 408 28.10 -22.81 6.43
C LYS A 408 27.52 -21.93 5.30
N GLN A 409 28.38 -21.49 4.40
CA GLN A 409 27.86 -20.87 3.16
C GLN A 409 27.59 -21.93 2.10
N TYR A 410 26.51 -21.76 1.34
CA TYR A 410 26.14 -22.65 0.24
C TYR A 410 25.46 -21.88 -0.90
N SER A 411 25.48 -22.45 -2.11
CA SER A 411 24.69 -21.95 -3.22
C SER A 411 23.21 -21.98 -2.89
N TRP A 412 22.47 -20.92 -3.23
CA TRP A 412 21.05 -20.82 -2.95
C TRP A 412 20.24 -21.90 -3.70
N ASN A 413 19.45 -22.69 -2.99
CA ASN A 413 18.56 -23.72 -3.55
C ASN A 413 17.09 -23.57 -3.10
N GLY A 414 16.76 -22.56 -2.27
CA GLY A 414 15.41 -22.30 -1.79
C GLY A 414 14.97 -23.14 -0.59
N GLY A 415 15.82 -23.98 -0.05
CA GLY A 415 15.53 -24.82 1.11
C GLY A 415 15.24 -24.02 2.38
N GLY A 416 14.43 -24.57 3.29
CA GLY A 416 14.12 -23.94 4.58
C GLY A 416 15.34 -23.76 5.49
N ASN A 417 16.39 -24.59 5.32
CA ASN A 417 17.67 -24.49 6.02
C ASN A 417 18.54 -23.30 5.57
N GLN A 418 18.14 -22.61 4.49
CA GLN A 418 18.76 -21.39 3.99
C GLN A 418 17.94 -20.13 4.27
N LYS A 419 16.81 -20.28 5.00
CA LYS A 419 15.86 -19.21 5.30
C LYS A 419 15.84 -18.90 6.79
N TRP A 420 16.01 -17.63 7.11
CA TRP A 420 16.18 -17.14 8.47
C TRP A 420 15.19 -16.02 8.79
N GLN A 421 14.50 -16.13 9.91
CA GLN A 421 13.59 -15.13 10.44
C GLN A 421 14.32 -14.24 11.46
N PHE A 422 14.19 -12.92 11.31
CA PHE A 422 14.68 -11.95 12.29
C PHE A 422 13.59 -11.70 13.33
N GLN A 423 13.82 -12.12 14.57
CA GLN A 423 12.90 -11.83 15.67
C GLN A 423 13.53 -10.79 16.59
N ASP A 424 12.87 -9.63 16.74
CA ASP A 424 13.35 -8.54 17.59
C ASP A 424 13.40 -9.00 19.06
N VAL A 425 14.51 -8.72 19.74
CA VAL A 425 14.70 -9.00 21.16
C VAL A 425 14.98 -7.73 21.95
N GLY A 426 14.73 -6.57 21.34
CA GLY A 426 14.93 -5.24 21.93
C GLY A 426 16.36 -4.73 21.85
N GLY A 427 16.50 -3.39 21.98
CA GLY A 427 17.79 -2.72 21.97
C GLY A 427 18.54 -2.76 20.64
N GLY A 428 17.83 -3.01 19.51
CA GLY A 428 18.42 -3.11 18.17
C GLY A 428 19.08 -4.46 17.90
N TYR A 429 18.77 -5.48 18.71
CA TYR A 429 19.23 -6.84 18.53
C TYR A 429 18.12 -7.78 18.06
N PHE A 430 18.50 -8.79 17.29
CA PHE A 430 17.62 -9.81 16.73
C PHE A 430 18.16 -11.20 17.05
N ARG A 431 17.30 -12.18 17.24
CA ARG A 431 17.66 -13.58 17.06
C ARG A 431 17.26 -14.01 15.65
N LEU A 432 18.10 -14.78 15.00
CA LEU A 432 17.87 -15.33 13.67
C LEU A 432 17.42 -16.77 13.82
N VAL A 433 16.19 -17.07 13.39
CA VAL A 433 15.56 -18.39 13.56
C VAL A 433 15.46 -19.09 12.21
N SER A 434 16.03 -20.29 12.10
CA SER A 434 15.96 -21.11 10.88
C SER A 434 14.52 -21.58 10.61
N GLN A 435 14.04 -21.43 9.37
CA GLN A 435 12.72 -21.93 8.95
C GLN A 435 12.60 -23.45 9.09
N ASN A 436 13.67 -24.17 8.77
CA ASN A 436 13.68 -25.63 8.77
C ASN A 436 13.56 -26.24 10.18
N SER A 437 14.22 -25.64 11.16
CA SER A 437 14.38 -26.24 12.48
C SER A 437 13.72 -25.50 13.63
N GLY A 438 13.34 -24.22 13.43
CA GLY A 438 12.89 -23.33 14.49
C GLY A 438 14.00 -22.98 15.50
N LYS A 439 15.28 -23.29 15.21
CA LYS A 439 16.42 -23.03 16.09
C LYS A 439 17.11 -21.71 15.76
N CYS A 440 17.80 -21.14 16.74
CA CYS A 440 18.50 -19.87 16.66
C CYS A 440 19.93 -20.03 16.13
N LEU A 441 20.37 -19.05 15.34
CA LEU A 441 21.78 -18.83 15.00
C LEU A 441 22.55 -18.54 16.28
N ASP A 442 23.59 -19.30 16.56
CA ASP A 442 24.27 -19.37 17.85
C ASP A 442 25.78 -19.38 17.65
N VAL A 443 26.51 -18.61 18.46
CA VAL A 443 27.96 -18.82 18.59
C VAL A 443 28.20 -19.93 19.61
N ALA A 444 28.78 -21.04 19.17
CA ALA A 444 28.94 -22.24 19.94
C ALA A 444 29.54 -21.97 21.35
N SER A 445 28.88 -22.52 22.38
CA SER A 445 29.28 -22.39 23.79
C SER A 445 29.43 -20.93 24.28
N GLY A 446 28.89 -19.93 23.57
CA GLY A 446 29.08 -18.53 23.93
C GLY A 446 30.54 -18.08 23.87
N ALA A 447 31.37 -18.72 23.07
CA ALA A 447 32.80 -18.42 22.94
C ALA A 447 33.02 -16.99 22.43
N THR A 448 34.05 -16.30 22.93
CA THR A 448 34.38 -14.93 22.52
C THR A 448 35.63 -14.84 21.64
N ALA A 449 36.30 -15.97 21.37
CA ALA A 449 37.47 -16.01 20.52
C ALA A 449 37.17 -15.82 19.04
N ASP A 450 38.16 -15.33 18.27
CA ASP A 450 38.11 -15.38 16.82
C ASP A 450 38.11 -16.83 16.31
N GLY A 451 37.35 -17.11 15.27
CA GLY A 451 37.20 -18.45 14.71
C GLY A 451 36.22 -19.36 15.48
N ALA A 452 35.49 -18.82 16.48
CA ALA A 452 34.46 -19.62 17.14
C ALA A 452 33.33 -19.96 16.16
N ASN A 453 32.97 -21.26 16.11
CA ASN A 453 31.98 -21.78 15.18
C ASN A 453 30.60 -21.18 15.40
N VAL A 454 29.89 -20.96 14.29
CA VAL A 454 28.50 -20.61 14.28
C VAL A 454 27.65 -21.83 13.94
N ILE A 455 26.67 -22.09 14.77
CA ILE A 455 25.82 -23.28 14.75
C ILE A 455 24.34 -22.86 14.82
N GLN A 456 23.43 -23.81 14.67
CA GLN A 456 22.08 -23.64 15.19
C GLN A 456 21.92 -24.30 16.54
N TYR A 457 21.18 -23.70 17.45
CA TYR A 457 20.88 -24.24 18.77
C TYR A 457 19.45 -23.85 19.21
N THR A 458 18.87 -24.63 20.14
CA THR A 458 17.58 -24.28 20.75
C THR A 458 17.62 -22.86 21.28
N CYS A 459 16.60 -22.04 20.93
CA CYS A 459 16.54 -20.66 21.32
C CYS A 459 16.39 -20.51 22.84
N GLY A 460 17.45 -20.09 23.51
CA GLY A 460 17.53 -19.93 24.97
C GLY A 460 17.60 -18.48 25.43
N GLY A 461 17.65 -17.51 24.52
CA GLY A 461 17.74 -16.08 24.86
C GLY A 461 19.13 -15.61 25.30
N GLY A 462 20.16 -16.43 25.23
CA GLY A 462 21.55 -16.05 25.51
C GLY A 462 22.06 -14.96 24.57
N ALA A 463 22.99 -14.11 25.03
CA ALA A 463 23.55 -13.04 24.22
C ALA A 463 24.37 -13.54 23.01
N ASN A 464 24.80 -14.80 23.02
CA ASN A 464 25.45 -15.49 21.89
C ASN A 464 24.48 -15.91 20.76
N GLN A 465 23.17 -15.78 21.01
CA GLN A 465 22.09 -15.96 20.02
C GLN A 465 21.47 -14.64 19.57
N GLN A 466 22.01 -13.50 20.00
CA GLN A 466 21.51 -12.17 19.69
C GLN A 466 22.49 -11.43 18.80
N TRP A 467 21.98 -10.89 17.71
CA TRP A 467 22.78 -10.32 16.64
C TRP A 467 22.30 -8.92 16.30
N GLN A 468 23.23 -8.01 16.06
CA GLN A 468 22.93 -6.66 15.56
C GLN A 468 23.19 -6.61 14.05
N TRP A 469 22.23 -6.05 13.31
CA TRP A 469 22.32 -5.83 11.87
C TRP A 469 22.84 -4.41 11.63
N VAL A 470 24.16 -4.26 11.40
CA VAL A 470 24.84 -2.98 11.34
C VAL A 470 25.13 -2.58 9.89
N ALA A 471 24.57 -1.43 9.44
CA ALA A 471 24.80 -0.93 8.09
C ALA A 471 26.28 -0.57 7.86
N THR A 472 26.82 -0.93 6.69
CA THR A 472 28.18 -0.63 6.26
C THR A 472 28.29 -0.57 4.73
N GLY A 473 28.42 0.63 4.15
CA GLY A 473 28.67 0.85 2.72
C GLY A 473 27.67 0.17 1.76
N GLY A 474 26.38 0.19 2.07
CA GLY A 474 25.32 -0.44 1.27
C GLY A 474 25.11 -1.93 1.54
N TYR A 475 25.89 -2.49 2.47
CA TYR A 475 25.81 -3.85 3.01
C TYR A 475 25.61 -3.79 4.51
N PHE A 476 25.63 -4.95 5.17
CA PHE A 476 25.45 -5.07 6.62
C PHE A 476 26.47 -6.03 7.22
N GLN A 477 26.83 -5.77 8.47
CA GLN A 477 27.53 -6.72 9.32
C GLN A 477 26.56 -7.31 10.33
N LEU A 478 26.60 -8.62 10.55
CA LEU A 478 25.95 -9.26 11.70
C LEU A 478 26.94 -9.31 12.85
N ARG A 479 26.67 -8.58 13.94
CA ARG A 479 27.53 -8.53 15.13
C ARG A 479 26.88 -9.26 16.29
N ALA A 480 27.57 -10.24 16.84
CA ALA A 480 27.11 -10.98 18.01
C ALA A 480 27.12 -10.09 19.27
N ARG A 481 26.00 -10.08 20.02
CA ARG A 481 25.85 -9.20 21.20
C ARG A 481 26.87 -9.46 22.31
N HIS A 482 27.22 -10.75 22.58
CA HIS A 482 28.11 -11.14 23.68
C HIS A 482 29.57 -10.80 23.44
N SER A 483 30.02 -10.80 22.16
CA SER A 483 31.43 -10.63 21.80
C SER A 483 31.72 -9.36 21.02
N GLY A 484 30.71 -8.74 20.42
CA GLY A 484 30.86 -7.60 19.48
C GLY A 484 31.48 -8.00 18.14
N LYS A 485 31.79 -9.28 17.92
CA LYS A 485 32.43 -9.78 16.70
C LYS A 485 31.45 -9.97 15.55
N CYS A 486 31.98 -9.95 14.33
CA CYS A 486 31.23 -10.09 13.09
C CYS A 486 31.11 -11.53 12.64
N LEU A 487 29.97 -11.87 12.05
CA LEU A 487 29.80 -13.10 11.29
C LEU A 487 30.72 -13.08 10.08
N ASP A 488 31.54 -14.13 9.91
CA ASP A 488 32.65 -14.19 8.98
C ASP A 488 32.66 -15.50 8.20
N VAL A 489 32.88 -15.44 6.88
CA VAL A 489 33.19 -16.64 6.10
C VAL A 489 34.69 -16.85 6.11
N VAL A 490 35.14 -17.98 6.68
CA VAL A 490 36.55 -18.31 6.91
C VAL A 490 37.37 -18.21 5.64
N GLY A 491 38.48 -17.45 5.72
CA GLY A 491 39.42 -17.27 4.62
C GLY A 491 38.84 -16.59 3.39
N ALA A 492 37.70 -15.90 3.51
CA ALA A 492 36.96 -15.35 2.38
C ALA A 492 36.73 -16.37 1.23
N SER A 493 36.56 -17.63 1.60
CA SER A 493 36.33 -18.73 0.68
C SER A 493 35.05 -18.51 -0.14
N THR A 494 35.11 -18.82 -1.43
CA THR A 494 33.92 -18.78 -2.33
C THR A 494 33.34 -20.17 -2.57
N ALA A 495 33.88 -21.22 -1.93
CA ALA A 495 33.41 -22.61 -2.09
C ALA A 495 32.07 -22.85 -1.36
N ASP A 496 31.28 -23.80 -1.85
CA ASP A 496 30.18 -24.39 -1.08
C ASP A 496 30.76 -25.18 0.11
N GLY A 497 30.08 -25.10 1.26
CA GLY A 497 30.52 -25.75 2.49
C GLY A 497 31.62 -25.01 3.26
N ALA A 498 31.98 -23.78 2.86
CA ALA A 498 32.93 -22.98 3.64
C ALA A 498 32.34 -22.59 5.00
N ASP A 499 33.18 -22.69 6.04
CA ASP A 499 32.77 -22.44 7.42
C ASP A 499 32.38 -20.98 7.66
N ILE A 500 31.37 -20.81 8.49
CA ILE A 500 30.99 -19.52 9.04
C ILE A 500 31.32 -19.48 10.52
N THR A 501 32.09 -18.47 10.93
CA THR A 501 32.53 -18.27 12.32
C THR A 501 32.22 -16.84 12.76
N GLN A 502 32.45 -16.53 14.02
CA GLN A 502 32.65 -15.14 14.43
C GLN A 502 34.11 -14.74 14.34
N TYR A 503 34.38 -13.51 13.94
CA TYR A 503 35.73 -12.98 13.86
C TYR A 503 35.76 -11.48 14.19
N THR A 504 36.90 -10.94 14.59
CA THR A 504 37.07 -9.49 14.78
C THR A 504 36.65 -8.74 13.53
N CYS A 505 35.80 -7.71 13.68
CA CYS A 505 35.23 -6.94 12.56
C CYS A 505 36.32 -6.17 11.82
N GLY A 506 36.76 -6.66 10.67
CA GLY A 506 37.79 -6.06 9.81
C GLY A 506 37.25 -5.32 8.59
N GLY A 507 35.93 -5.39 8.34
CA GLY A 507 35.30 -4.75 7.19
C GLY A 507 35.51 -5.46 5.86
N GLY A 508 36.08 -6.67 5.84
CA GLY A 508 36.23 -7.49 4.64
C GLY A 508 34.87 -7.86 4.01
N ALA A 509 34.85 -8.11 2.71
CA ALA A 509 33.60 -8.47 2.01
C ALA A 509 33.01 -9.81 2.49
N ASN A 510 33.83 -10.69 3.10
CA ASN A 510 33.41 -11.94 3.73
C ASN A 510 32.71 -11.75 5.10
N GLN A 511 32.71 -10.52 5.63
CA GLN A 511 31.95 -10.11 6.83
C GLN A 511 30.77 -9.19 6.47
N GLN A 512 30.48 -9.02 5.18
CA GLN A 512 29.41 -8.16 4.71
C GLN A 512 28.33 -8.99 4.04
N TRP A 513 27.08 -8.67 4.41
CA TRP A 513 25.92 -9.46 4.07
C TRP A 513 24.82 -8.60 3.50
N THR A 514 23.97 -9.21 2.68
CA THR A 514 22.64 -8.67 2.32
C THR A 514 21.57 -9.64 2.80
N ARG A 515 20.36 -9.13 2.99
CA ARG A 515 19.18 -9.98 3.21
C ARG A 515 18.18 -9.73 2.10
N THR A 516 17.64 -10.79 1.56
CA THR A 516 16.55 -10.75 0.57
C THR A 516 15.43 -11.63 1.07
N GLU A 517 14.21 -11.11 1.09
CA GLU A 517 13.04 -11.89 1.47
C GLU A 517 12.86 -13.10 0.56
N SER A 518 12.44 -14.25 1.13
CA SER A 518 12.46 -15.54 0.42
C SER A 518 11.29 -16.44 0.78
#